data_191a14605d44470c2b6d60dc9ca725da
#
_entry.id   191a14605d44470c2b6d60dc9ca725da
#
_cell.length_a   1.000
_cell.length_b   1.000
_cell.length_c   1.000
_cell.angle_alpha   90.00
_cell.angle_beta   90.00
_cell.angle_gamma   90.00
#
_symmetry.space_group_name_H-M   'P 1'
#
loop_
_entity.id
_entity.type
_entity.pdbx_description
1 polymer ?
#
loop_
_entity_poly.entity_id
_entity_poly.type
_entity_poly.pdbx_seq_one_letter_code
_entity_poly.pdbx_strand_id
1 'polypeptide(L)'
;MHDILISRDSRGKIRVVDISYEWNDTTHSFLIIRKTSQWGGKVTNQPIIEVKRGKAQRTAAEQVKLEYNSNVKKYLDKGYKNIRDFKIESLDDVDDPGKLLGDITTDQSGAPKPMLAKSFDGVATSTFEHEFYGSVKIDGTRALMHWNGSEVITASRGGNNYDVAANYIRKDPKVMKWLKEHPDMWLDGELYVHGLPLSYISGIVRLQTLDEKHKQLKYYVYDLAIPDVKFKDRLKILKDFEKAVSDSDKIVMVKHVKVSGWLNMKALHDQYVNDGWEGLVIRNPDKEYKFGTRDNRMIKLKMFEDHEYKILDLVDGLRDEDLCFLMETKEGYQFKAKPMGNRALKQWYRDHIEELKGQMGTVKHFGMTKTNTPVPNLPVFKAVRNYE
;
A
#
# COMPACT_ATOMS: atom_id res chain seq x y z
N MET A 1 4.64 -26.46 -13.97
CA MET A 1 5.34 -25.16 -14.16
C MET A 1 5.83 -24.71 -12.79
N HIS A 2 7.02 -24.12 -12.72
CA HIS A 2 7.67 -23.80 -11.46
C HIS A 2 8.45 -22.50 -11.60
N ASP A 3 8.30 -21.55 -10.70
CA ASP A 3 9.05 -20.30 -10.64
C ASP A 3 9.57 -20.06 -9.24
N ILE A 4 10.81 -19.58 -9.15
CA ILE A 4 11.42 -19.12 -7.90
C ILE A 4 11.62 -17.61 -8.02
N LEU A 5 11.08 -16.88 -7.06
CA LEU A 5 11.08 -15.44 -7.04
C LEU A 5 11.84 -14.94 -5.81
N ILE A 6 12.72 -13.98 -5.99
CA ILE A 6 13.53 -13.40 -4.92
C ILE A 6 13.31 -11.90 -4.79
N SER A 7 13.43 -11.38 -3.58
CA SER A 7 13.33 -9.95 -3.29
C SER A 7 14.12 -9.61 -2.04
N ARG A 8 14.61 -8.38 -1.94
CA ARG A 8 15.24 -7.86 -0.72
C ARG A 8 14.16 -7.13 0.12
N ASP A 9 14.02 -7.49 1.38
CA ASP A 9 13.11 -6.78 2.29
C ASP A 9 13.74 -5.49 2.84
N SER A 10 12.96 -4.69 3.58
CA SER A 10 13.40 -3.43 4.16
C SER A 10 14.55 -3.55 5.19
N ARG A 11 14.86 -4.77 5.61
CA ARG A 11 15.97 -5.08 6.54
C ARG A 11 17.19 -5.64 5.80
N GLY A 12 17.16 -5.65 4.46
CA GLY A 12 18.21 -6.21 3.64
C GLY A 12 18.19 -7.74 3.51
N LYS A 13 17.20 -8.42 4.11
CA LYS A 13 17.07 -9.88 4.07
C LYS A 13 16.47 -10.34 2.75
N ILE A 14 17.02 -11.42 2.18
CA ILE A 14 16.49 -12.00 0.94
C ILE A 14 15.25 -12.84 1.27
N ARG A 15 14.15 -12.51 0.62
CA ARG A 15 12.91 -13.27 0.66
C ARG A 15 12.81 -14.13 -0.58
N VAL A 16 12.39 -15.37 -0.38
CA VAL A 16 12.23 -16.37 -1.45
C VAL A 16 10.77 -16.79 -1.50
N VAL A 17 10.24 -16.89 -2.71
CA VAL A 17 8.94 -17.49 -3.00
C VAL A 17 9.15 -18.56 -4.06
N ASP A 18 8.82 -19.77 -3.69
CA ASP A 18 8.79 -20.92 -4.58
C ASP A 18 7.31 -21.19 -4.93
N ILE A 19 6.96 -21.15 -6.19
CA ILE A 19 5.59 -21.34 -6.67
C ILE A 19 5.57 -22.32 -7.83
N SER A 20 4.71 -23.33 -7.71
CA SER A 20 4.50 -24.35 -8.74
C SER A 20 3.03 -24.71 -8.89
N TYR A 21 2.68 -25.39 -9.97
CA TYR A 21 1.44 -26.13 -10.02
C TYR A 21 1.63 -27.54 -10.61
N GLU A 22 0.85 -28.47 -10.12
CA GLU A 22 0.88 -29.88 -10.51
C GLU A 22 -0.54 -30.47 -10.55
N TRP A 23 -0.68 -31.57 -11.23
CA TRP A 23 -1.91 -32.37 -11.22
C TRP A 23 -1.91 -33.31 -10.02
N ASN A 24 -3.04 -33.43 -9.34
CA ASN A 24 -3.24 -34.37 -8.24
C ASN A 24 -4.24 -35.46 -8.69
N ASP A 25 -3.75 -36.70 -8.85
CA ASP A 25 -4.56 -37.82 -9.28
C ASP A 25 -5.62 -38.25 -8.27
N THR A 26 -5.36 -38.05 -6.97
CA THR A 26 -6.31 -38.42 -5.91
C THR A 26 -7.53 -37.50 -5.89
N THR A 27 -7.35 -36.20 -6.09
CA THR A 27 -8.44 -35.23 -6.06
C THR A 27 -8.95 -34.88 -7.45
N HIS A 28 -8.34 -35.42 -8.51
CA HIS A 28 -8.61 -35.09 -9.92
C HIS A 28 -8.65 -33.58 -10.16
N SER A 29 -7.65 -32.88 -9.63
CA SER A 29 -7.56 -31.41 -9.68
C SER A 29 -6.13 -30.92 -9.84
N PHE A 30 -5.96 -29.67 -10.30
CA PHE A 30 -4.67 -28.99 -10.25
C PHE A 30 -4.47 -28.31 -8.90
N LEU A 31 -3.26 -28.41 -8.35
CA LEU A 31 -2.87 -27.76 -7.11
C LEU A 31 -1.81 -26.69 -7.40
N ILE A 32 -2.05 -25.45 -6.98
CA ILE A 32 -1.00 -24.42 -6.97
C ILE A 32 -0.39 -24.42 -5.57
N ILE A 33 0.88 -24.76 -5.52
CA ILE A 33 1.68 -24.87 -4.29
C ILE A 33 2.56 -23.65 -4.18
N ARG A 34 2.60 -23.03 -3.00
CA ARG A 34 3.41 -21.85 -2.71
C ARG A 34 4.15 -22.04 -1.40
N LYS A 35 5.47 -21.86 -1.46
CA LYS A 35 6.34 -21.88 -0.29
C LYS A 35 7.03 -20.54 -0.17
N THR A 36 7.19 -20.04 1.04
CA THR A 36 7.87 -18.78 1.31
C THR A 36 8.91 -18.97 2.39
N SER A 37 10.06 -18.32 2.24
CA SER A 37 11.12 -18.34 3.25
C SER A 37 11.92 -17.03 3.25
N GLN A 38 12.71 -16.83 4.28
CA GLN A 38 13.92 -16.03 4.17
C GLN A 38 15.03 -16.95 3.66
N TRP A 39 15.92 -16.44 2.83
CA TRP A 39 17.11 -17.20 2.38
C TRP A 39 17.88 -17.78 3.58
N GLY A 40 18.17 -19.06 3.54
CA GLY A 40 18.77 -19.80 4.66
C GLY A 40 17.87 -20.00 5.88
N GLY A 41 16.59 -19.62 5.81
CA GLY A 41 15.64 -19.72 6.91
C GLY A 41 14.58 -20.80 6.71
N LYS A 42 13.72 -20.95 7.72
CA LYS A 42 12.61 -21.92 7.70
C LYS A 42 11.64 -21.65 6.56
N VAL A 43 11.31 -22.69 5.82
CA VAL A 43 10.27 -22.67 4.78
C VAL A 43 8.88 -22.69 5.42
N THR A 44 7.99 -21.83 4.94
CA THR A 44 6.59 -21.79 5.34
C THR A 44 5.72 -22.15 4.14
N ASN A 45 4.94 -23.20 4.26
CA ASN A 45 3.95 -23.56 3.26
C ASN A 45 2.75 -22.60 3.36
N GLN A 46 2.33 -22.08 2.20
CA GLN A 46 1.13 -21.26 2.09
C GLN A 46 -0.07 -22.19 1.78
N PRO A 47 -1.31 -21.76 2.06
CA PRO A 47 -2.49 -22.53 1.67
C PRO A 47 -2.45 -22.92 0.18
N ILE A 48 -2.74 -24.19 -0.09
CA ILE A 48 -2.79 -24.73 -1.45
C ILE A 48 -4.06 -24.18 -2.14
N ILE A 49 -3.94 -23.77 -3.41
CA ILE A 49 -5.08 -23.37 -4.22
C ILE A 49 -5.43 -24.55 -5.11
N GLU A 50 -6.62 -25.10 -4.93
CA GLU A 50 -7.14 -26.21 -5.73
C GLU A 50 -8.01 -25.69 -6.87
N VAL A 51 -7.74 -26.18 -8.10
CA VAL A 51 -8.48 -25.85 -9.32
C VAL A 51 -9.09 -27.13 -9.89
N LYS A 52 -10.38 -27.38 -9.59
CA LYS A 52 -11.13 -28.58 -10.02
C LYS A 52 -11.72 -28.44 -11.42
N ARG A 53 -12.09 -27.24 -11.81
CA ARG A 53 -12.76 -26.94 -13.09
C ARG A 53 -12.38 -25.58 -13.63
N GLY A 54 -12.57 -25.39 -14.91
CA GLY A 54 -12.43 -24.10 -15.57
C GLY A 54 -13.58 -23.14 -15.22
N LYS A 55 -13.35 -21.86 -15.48
CA LYS A 55 -14.34 -20.78 -15.38
C LYS A 55 -14.43 -20.06 -16.73
N ALA A 56 -15.60 -19.52 -17.07
CA ALA A 56 -15.81 -18.77 -18.31
C ALA A 56 -15.33 -19.54 -19.57
N GLN A 57 -15.86 -20.77 -19.73
CA GLN A 57 -15.59 -21.68 -20.88
C GLN A 57 -14.14 -22.22 -20.98
N ARG A 58 -13.28 -21.98 -20.00
CA ARG A 58 -11.93 -22.53 -19.97
C ARG A 58 -11.92 -23.95 -19.42
N THR A 59 -10.95 -24.74 -19.83
CA THR A 59 -10.62 -26.03 -19.21
C THR A 59 -9.96 -25.82 -17.83
N ALA A 60 -9.89 -26.85 -17.00
CA ALA A 60 -9.16 -26.78 -15.73
C ALA A 60 -7.67 -26.46 -15.93
N ALA A 61 -7.06 -26.98 -16.99
CA ALA A 61 -5.65 -26.71 -17.33
C ALA A 61 -5.39 -25.23 -17.73
N GLU A 62 -6.31 -24.63 -18.47
CA GLU A 62 -6.23 -23.19 -18.79
C GLU A 62 -6.49 -22.34 -17.56
N GLN A 63 -7.42 -22.73 -16.71
CA GLN A 63 -7.75 -22.02 -15.49
C GLN A 63 -6.59 -22.03 -14.49
N VAL A 64 -5.94 -23.19 -14.24
CA VAL A 64 -4.78 -23.25 -13.35
C VAL A 64 -3.62 -22.40 -13.86
N LYS A 65 -3.37 -22.40 -15.17
CA LYS A 65 -2.33 -21.57 -15.77
C LYS A 65 -2.61 -20.08 -15.56
N LEU A 66 -3.85 -19.64 -15.73
CA LEU A 66 -4.28 -18.28 -15.48
C LEU A 66 -4.09 -17.87 -14.01
N GLU A 67 -4.55 -18.72 -13.08
CA GLU A 67 -4.44 -18.47 -11.65
C GLU A 67 -2.98 -18.52 -11.17
N TYR A 68 -2.17 -19.42 -11.68
CA TYR A 68 -0.74 -19.48 -11.45
C TYR A 68 -0.05 -18.17 -11.89
N ASN A 69 -0.25 -17.77 -13.14
CA ASN A 69 0.33 -16.54 -13.68
C ASN A 69 -0.10 -15.30 -12.87
N SER A 70 -1.37 -15.26 -12.44
CA SER A 70 -1.88 -14.19 -11.56
C SER A 70 -1.18 -14.19 -10.20
N ASN A 71 -0.86 -15.35 -9.63
CA ASN A 71 -0.12 -15.44 -8.38
C ASN A 71 1.35 -15.03 -8.54
N VAL A 72 2.03 -15.46 -9.61
CA VAL A 72 3.39 -15.01 -9.93
C VAL A 72 3.41 -13.50 -10.11
N LYS A 73 2.49 -12.95 -10.92
CA LYS A 73 2.37 -11.51 -11.15
C LYS A 73 2.21 -10.71 -9.85
N LYS A 74 1.44 -11.20 -8.87
CA LYS A 74 1.30 -10.52 -7.56
C LYS A 74 2.63 -10.35 -6.81
N TYR A 75 3.58 -11.25 -6.99
CA TYR A 75 4.92 -11.12 -6.40
C TYR A 75 5.81 -10.22 -7.24
N LEU A 76 5.77 -10.34 -8.57
CA LEU A 76 6.48 -9.42 -9.47
C LEU A 76 6.05 -7.97 -9.20
N ASP A 77 4.74 -7.71 -9.08
CA ASP A 77 4.18 -6.40 -8.73
C ASP A 77 4.65 -5.89 -7.34
N LYS A 78 5.11 -6.78 -6.47
CA LYS A 78 5.77 -6.44 -5.21
C LYS A 78 7.28 -6.23 -5.34
N GLY A 79 7.82 -6.31 -6.56
CA GLY A 79 9.25 -6.15 -6.87
C GLY A 79 10.10 -7.37 -6.61
N TYR A 80 9.49 -8.56 -6.55
CA TYR A 80 10.25 -9.78 -6.68
C TYR A 80 10.78 -9.92 -8.11
N LYS A 81 11.93 -10.54 -8.27
CA LYS A 81 12.52 -10.90 -9.56
C LYS A 81 12.51 -12.42 -9.70
N ASN A 82 12.22 -12.91 -10.90
CA ASN A 82 12.34 -14.33 -11.17
C ASN A 82 13.82 -14.68 -11.33
N ILE A 83 14.28 -15.80 -10.73
CA ILE A 83 15.70 -16.20 -10.86
C ILE A 83 16.07 -16.52 -12.32
N ARG A 84 15.10 -16.92 -13.14
CA ARG A 84 15.30 -17.14 -14.57
C ARG A 84 15.70 -15.87 -15.33
N ASP A 85 15.30 -14.69 -14.84
CA ASP A 85 15.73 -13.40 -15.43
C ASP A 85 17.26 -13.24 -15.34
N PHE A 86 17.89 -13.95 -14.41
CA PHE A 86 19.34 -14.00 -14.19
C PHE A 86 19.98 -15.25 -14.81
N LYS A 87 19.24 -16.05 -15.63
CA LYS A 87 19.69 -17.32 -16.22
C LYS A 87 20.08 -18.38 -15.19
N ILE A 88 19.36 -18.43 -14.07
CA ILE A 88 19.54 -19.36 -12.95
C ILE A 88 18.30 -20.24 -12.86
N GLU A 89 18.50 -21.55 -12.73
CA GLU A 89 17.40 -22.55 -12.62
C GLU A 89 17.12 -22.94 -11.19
N SER A 90 18.13 -22.97 -10.32
CA SER A 90 18.00 -23.25 -8.89
C SER A 90 18.78 -22.24 -8.05
N LEU A 91 18.24 -21.93 -6.87
CA LEU A 91 18.97 -21.12 -5.87
C LEU A 91 20.12 -21.88 -5.22
N ASP A 92 20.18 -23.20 -5.34
CA ASP A 92 21.29 -24.02 -4.86
C ASP A 92 22.58 -23.75 -5.67
N ASP A 93 22.44 -23.22 -6.88
CA ASP A 93 23.56 -22.84 -7.76
C ASP A 93 24.15 -21.45 -7.41
N VAL A 94 23.64 -20.78 -6.36
CA VAL A 94 23.97 -19.38 -6.02
C VAL A 94 24.42 -19.26 -4.58
N ASP A 95 25.68 -18.90 -4.35
CA ASP A 95 26.22 -18.68 -3.01
C ASP A 95 25.49 -17.56 -2.22
N ASP A 96 25.10 -16.49 -2.90
CA ASP A 96 24.37 -15.37 -2.33
C ASP A 96 23.39 -14.74 -3.34
N PRO A 97 22.10 -15.08 -3.28
CA PRO A 97 21.08 -14.48 -4.13
C PRO A 97 20.95 -12.95 -4.00
N GLY A 98 21.48 -12.38 -2.92
CA GLY A 98 21.53 -10.94 -2.72
C GLY A 98 22.40 -10.23 -3.75
N LYS A 99 23.40 -10.90 -4.31
CA LYS A 99 24.26 -10.36 -5.38
C LYS A 99 23.51 -10.20 -6.70
N LEU A 100 22.42 -10.94 -6.91
CA LEU A 100 21.55 -10.83 -8.09
C LEU A 100 20.62 -9.61 -8.00
N LEU A 101 20.37 -9.14 -6.79
CA LEU A 101 19.51 -7.99 -6.51
C LEU A 101 20.39 -6.78 -6.23
N GLY A 102 20.13 -5.66 -6.88
CA GLY A 102 20.83 -4.41 -6.56
C GLY A 102 20.66 -3.99 -5.09
N ASP A 103 21.47 -3.07 -4.64
CA ASP A 103 21.47 -2.58 -3.25
C ASP A 103 20.20 -1.82 -2.88
N ILE A 104 19.47 -1.32 -3.87
CA ILE A 104 18.22 -0.57 -3.72
C ILE A 104 17.04 -1.48 -4.06
N THR A 105 16.02 -1.50 -3.21
CA THR A 105 14.77 -2.20 -3.51
C THR A 105 14.07 -1.54 -4.69
N THR A 106 13.98 -2.26 -5.81
CA THR A 106 13.31 -1.80 -7.03
C THR A 106 11.88 -2.35 -7.13
N ASP A 107 11.04 -1.68 -7.91
CA ASP A 107 9.73 -2.15 -8.32
C ASP A 107 9.81 -3.07 -9.55
N GLN A 108 8.65 -3.45 -10.10
CA GLN A 108 8.57 -4.31 -11.29
C GLN A 108 9.15 -3.67 -12.57
N SER A 109 9.24 -2.34 -12.63
CA SER A 109 9.83 -1.61 -13.77
C SER A 109 11.36 -1.44 -13.63
N GLY A 110 11.94 -1.85 -12.50
CA GLY A 110 13.34 -1.61 -12.16
C GLY A 110 13.61 -0.25 -11.51
N ALA A 111 12.58 0.57 -11.33
CA ALA A 111 12.71 1.86 -10.65
C ALA A 111 12.81 1.70 -9.12
N PRO A 112 13.51 2.62 -8.42
CA PRO A 112 13.60 2.57 -6.95
C PRO A 112 12.23 2.66 -6.29
N LYS A 113 11.95 1.76 -5.33
CA LYS A 113 10.73 1.82 -4.53
C LYS A 113 10.77 3.03 -3.59
N PRO A 114 9.74 3.85 -3.53
CA PRO A 114 9.75 5.03 -2.67
C PRO A 114 9.80 4.69 -1.19
N MET A 115 10.30 5.64 -0.39
CA MET A 115 10.24 5.59 1.07
C MET A 115 8.80 5.54 1.56
N LEU A 116 8.53 4.76 2.61
CA LEU A 116 7.19 4.54 3.15
C LEU A 116 7.05 5.09 4.57
N ALA A 117 5.90 5.72 4.85
CA ALA A 117 5.59 6.16 6.19
C ALA A 117 5.35 4.96 7.13
N LYS A 118 6.05 4.99 8.29
CA LYS A 118 5.76 4.09 9.42
C LYS A 118 4.44 4.51 10.07
N SER A 119 3.65 3.57 10.56
CA SER A 119 2.49 3.91 11.40
C SER A 119 2.97 4.44 12.75
N PHE A 120 2.23 5.39 13.30
CA PHE A 120 2.46 5.91 14.65
C PHE A 120 2.33 4.82 15.73
N ASP A 121 1.48 3.81 15.51
CA ASP A 121 1.26 2.72 16.45
C ASP A 121 2.59 2.10 16.91
N GLY A 122 2.85 2.10 18.23
CA GLY A 122 4.07 1.58 18.83
C GLY A 122 5.31 2.49 18.71
N VAL A 123 5.15 3.76 18.31
CA VAL A 123 6.21 4.77 18.41
C VAL A 123 6.11 5.46 19.77
N ALA A 124 7.21 5.46 20.53
CA ALA A 124 7.24 6.15 21.82
C ALA A 124 7.05 7.67 21.64
N THR A 125 6.24 8.31 22.48
CA THR A 125 5.95 9.75 22.40
C THR A 125 7.19 10.62 22.59
N SER A 126 8.21 10.15 23.32
CA SER A 126 9.52 10.79 23.44
C SER A 126 10.24 10.97 22.10
N THR A 127 9.90 10.16 21.08
CA THR A 127 10.42 10.36 19.71
C THR A 127 10.05 11.72 19.15
N PHE A 128 8.98 12.35 19.64
CA PHE A 128 8.42 13.60 19.11
C PHE A 128 8.86 14.86 19.88
N GLU A 129 9.77 14.74 20.80
CA GLU A 129 10.36 15.89 21.51
C GLU A 129 11.21 16.78 20.59
N HIS A 130 11.69 16.23 19.46
CA HIS A 130 12.42 16.96 18.45
C HIS A 130 11.48 17.64 17.43
N GLU A 131 12.01 18.61 16.70
CA GLU A 131 11.29 19.27 15.60
C GLU A 131 11.11 18.30 14.41
N PHE A 132 9.90 18.26 13.88
CA PHE A 132 9.54 17.59 12.64
C PHE A 132 8.87 18.57 11.68
N TYR A 133 8.75 18.17 10.41
CA TYR A 133 7.87 18.84 9.46
C TYR A 133 6.58 18.02 9.29
N GLY A 134 5.46 18.63 9.64
CA GLY A 134 4.11 18.07 9.48
C GLY A 134 3.47 18.53 8.17
N SER A 135 2.79 17.63 7.50
CA SER A 135 2.00 17.91 6.30
C SER A 135 0.71 17.09 6.30
N VAL A 136 -0.28 17.54 5.54
CA VAL A 136 -1.52 16.77 5.36
C VAL A 136 -1.21 15.38 4.84
N LYS A 137 -1.95 14.39 5.34
CA LYS A 137 -2.00 13.07 4.74
C LYS A 137 -3.13 13.02 3.74
N ILE A 138 -2.77 12.78 2.48
CA ILE A 138 -3.70 12.75 1.35
C ILE A 138 -4.18 11.32 1.13
N ASP A 139 -5.48 11.13 0.93
CA ASP A 139 -6.12 9.85 0.63
C ASP A 139 -6.30 9.70 -0.89
N GLY A 140 -5.20 9.67 -1.60
CA GLY A 140 -5.13 9.58 -3.05
C GLY A 140 -4.39 8.36 -3.56
N THR A 141 -3.85 8.47 -4.75
CA THR A 141 -3.02 7.44 -5.38
C THR A 141 -1.60 7.96 -5.56
N ARG A 142 -0.66 7.42 -4.75
CA ARG A 142 0.74 7.83 -4.82
C ARG A 142 1.34 7.61 -6.18
N ALA A 143 1.99 8.62 -6.69
CA ALA A 143 2.71 8.62 -7.95
C ALA A 143 4.10 9.22 -7.80
N LEU A 144 5.07 8.63 -8.49
CA LEU A 144 6.40 9.18 -8.68
C LEU A 144 6.53 9.64 -10.12
N MET A 145 7.16 10.79 -10.33
CA MET A 145 7.30 11.37 -11.65
C MET A 145 8.74 11.79 -11.90
N HIS A 146 9.32 11.41 -13.03
CA HIS A 146 10.70 11.73 -13.38
C HIS A 146 10.93 11.79 -14.89
N TRP A 147 12.06 12.35 -15.30
CA TRP A 147 12.52 12.35 -16.69
C TRP A 147 13.31 11.07 -16.99
N ASN A 148 12.90 10.31 -18.03
CA ASN A 148 13.57 9.06 -18.40
C ASN A 148 14.63 9.21 -19.50
N GLY A 149 14.96 10.44 -19.87
CA GLY A 149 15.86 10.77 -21.00
C GLY A 149 15.13 11.23 -22.26
N SER A 150 13.85 10.88 -22.42
CA SER A 150 13.03 11.26 -23.59
C SER A 150 11.72 11.96 -23.20
N GLU A 151 11.10 11.53 -22.15
CA GLU A 151 9.81 12.08 -21.66
C GLU A 151 9.67 11.98 -20.14
N VAL A 152 8.68 12.66 -19.60
CA VAL A 152 8.28 12.51 -18.20
C VAL A 152 7.43 11.25 -18.07
N ILE A 153 7.86 10.31 -17.23
CA ILE A 153 7.10 9.11 -16.89
C ILE A 153 6.53 9.21 -15.47
N THR A 154 5.41 8.54 -15.27
CA THR A 154 4.70 8.53 -13.99
C THR A 154 4.42 7.09 -13.59
N ALA A 155 4.87 6.71 -12.40
CA ALA A 155 4.73 5.36 -11.89
C ALA A 155 4.06 5.33 -10.51
N SER A 156 3.31 4.27 -10.26
CA SER A 156 2.79 3.97 -8.93
C SER A 156 3.91 3.60 -7.96
N ARG A 157 3.59 3.50 -6.67
CA ARG A 157 4.50 2.96 -5.65
C ARG A 157 5.06 1.57 -5.98
N GLY A 158 4.37 0.78 -6.78
CA GLY A 158 4.76 -0.58 -7.18
C GLY A 158 5.28 -0.67 -8.61
N GLY A 159 5.43 0.46 -9.32
CA GLY A 159 5.95 0.51 -10.70
C GLY A 159 4.90 0.31 -11.79
N ASN A 160 3.60 0.32 -11.46
CA ASN A 160 2.58 0.36 -12.51
C ASN A 160 2.62 1.71 -13.21
N ASN A 161 2.51 1.69 -14.53
CA ASN A 161 2.48 2.91 -15.34
C ASN A 161 1.21 3.72 -15.08
N TYR A 162 1.37 5.02 -14.82
CA TYR A 162 0.30 6.00 -14.62
C TYR A 162 0.35 7.14 -15.65
N ASP A 163 1.08 6.97 -16.76
CA ASP A 163 1.24 8.02 -17.77
C ASP A 163 -0.07 8.44 -18.41
N VAL A 164 -1.02 7.53 -18.56
CA VAL A 164 -2.37 7.85 -19.04
C VAL A 164 -3.11 8.73 -18.04
N ALA A 165 -3.12 8.32 -16.77
CA ALA A 165 -3.78 9.08 -15.71
C ALA A 165 -3.17 10.47 -15.51
N ALA A 166 -1.84 10.56 -15.53
CA ALA A 166 -1.10 11.79 -15.34
C ALA A 166 -0.87 12.60 -16.64
N ASN A 167 -1.52 12.25 -17.75
CA ASN A 167 -1.24 12.82 -19.06
C ASN A 167 -1.27 14.35 -19.09
N TYR A 168 -2.26 14.97 -18.46
CA TYR A 168 -2.41 16.43 -18.40
C TYR A 168 -1.44 17.12 -17.41
N ILE A 169 -0.80 16.34 -16.54
CA ILE A 169 0.18 16.78 -15.54
C ILE A 169 1.60 16.62 -16.11
N ARG A 170 1.93 15.40 -16.55
CA ARG A 170 3.28 15.08 -17.05
C ARG A 170 3.65 15.80 -18.34
N LYS A 171 2.65 16.27 -19.09
CA LYS A 171 2.82 17.09 -20.30
C LYS A 171 2.75 18.60 -20.04
N ASP A 172 2.62 19.04 -18.80
CA ASP A 172 2.78 20.45 -18.45
C ASP A 172 4.20 20.92 -18.83
N PRO A 173 4.35 21.95 -19.66
CA PRO A 173 5.65 22.37 -20.16
C PRO A 173 6.65 22.73 -19.06
N LYS A 174 6.17 23.22 -17.91
CA LYS A 174 7.01 23.63 -16.78
C LYS A 174 7.48 22.42 -15.97
N VAL A 175 6.58 21.46 -15.75
CA VAL A 175 6.94 20.18 -15.13
C VAL A 175 7.96 19.44 -16.00
N MET A 176 7.72 19.37 -17.31
CA MET A 176 8.65 18.74 -18.25
C MET A 176 10.01 19.45 -18.24
N LYS A 177 10.03 20.78 -18.32
CA LYS A 177 11.26 21.57 -18.31
C LYS A 177 12.07 21.30 -17.04
N TRP A 178 11.42 21.44 -15.87
CA TRP A 178 12.10 21.28 -14.58
C TRP A 178 12.66 19.85 -14.42
N LEU A 179 11.89 18.82 -14.73
CA LEU A 179 12.35 17.43 -14.61
C LEU A 179 13.45 17.09 -15.63
N LYS A 180 13.43 17.70 -16.83
CA LYS A 180 14.51 17.56 -17.83
C LYS A 180 15.81 18.19 -17.35
N GLU A 181 15.72 19.29 -16.62
CA GLU A 181 16.89 19.97 -16.00
C GLU A 181 17.39 19.23 -14.74
N HIS A 182 16.57 18.31 -14.16
CA HIS A 182 16.88 17.55 -12.96
C HIS A 182 16.61 16.05 -13.16
N PRO A 183 17.31 15.38 -14.12
CA PRO A 183 17.00 14.00 -14.54
C PRO A 183 17.18 12.95 -13.43
N ASP A 184 18.03 13.21 -12.44
CA ASP A 184 18.29 12.31 -11.31
C ASP A 184 17.28 12.48 -10.15
N MET A 185 16.31 13.37 -10.30
CA MET A 185 15.31 13.66 -9.27
C MET A 185 13.96 13.08 -9.63
N TRP A 186 13.29 12.53 -8.61
CA TRP A 186 11.92 12.04 -8.73
C TRP A 186 11.00 12.88 -7.86
N LEU A 187 9.99 13.50 -8.46
CA LEU A 187 8.90 14.09 -7.69
C LEU A 187 8.11 12.95 -7.01
N ASP A 188 7.85 13.11 -5.72
CA ASP A 188 7.10 12.17 -4.91
C ASP A 188 5.83 12.86 -4.42
N GLY A 189 4.68 12.35 -4.88
CA GLY A 189 3.40 13.02 -4.66
C GLY A 189 2.21 12.08 -4.76
N GLU A 190 1.03 12.67 -4.76
CA GLU A 190 -0.26 11.98 -4.81
C GLU A 190 -1.11 12.51 -5.98
N LEU A 191 -1.61 11.63 -6.83
CA LEU A 191 -2.70 11.94 -7.75
C LEU A 191 -4.00 11.98 -6.94
N TYR A 192 -4.64 13.14 -6.89
CA TYR A 192 -5.76 13.39 -6.00
C TYR A 192 -6.76 14.40 -6.56
N VAL A 193 -8.00 14.27 -6.12
CA VAL A 193 -9.07 15.26 -6.31
C VAL A 193 -9.69 15.53 -4.94
N HIS A 194 -9.56 16.76 -4.44
CA HIS A 194 -10.04 17.10 -3.10
C HIS A 194 -11.56 16.89 -2.98
N GLY A 195 -11.99 16.29 -1.88
CA GLY A 195 -13.40 16.01 -1.60
C GLY A 195 -13.96 14.74 -2.24
N LEU A 196 -13.22 14.08 -3.15
CA LEU A 196 -13.67 12.83 -3.75
C LEU A 196 -13.08 11.60 -3.02
N PRO A 197 -13.83 10.49 -2.92
CA PRO A 197 -13.36 9.27 -2.25
C PRO A 197 -12.26 8.59 -3.04
N LEU A 198 -11.34 7.92 -2.33
CA LEU A 198 -10.23 7.17 -2.94
C LEU A 198 -10.68 6.14 -3.98
N SER A 199 -11.83 5.50 -3.78
CA SER A 199 -12.39 4.53 -4.75
C SER A 199 -12.65 5.16 -6.13
N TYR A 200 -13.19 6.38 -6.16
CA TYR A 200 -13.42 7.13 -7.39
C TYR A 200 -12.10 7.56 -8.03
N ILE A 201 -11.17 8.13 -7.24
CA ILE A 201 -9.85 8.55 -7.70
C ILE A 201 -9.07 7.37 -8.28
N SER A 202 -9.04 6.23 -7.56
CA SER A 202 -8.40 5.00 -8.02
C SER A 202 -9.05 4.44 -9.29
N GLY A 203 -10.36 4.61 -9.44
CA GLY A 203 -11.08 4.26 -10.66
C GLY A 203 -10.57 5.04 -11.88
N ILE A 204 -10.44 6.37 -11.75
CA ILE A 204 -9.88 7.23 -12.81
C ILE A 204 -8.42 6.86 -13.11
N VAL A 205 -7.59 6.72 -12.08
CA VAL A 205 -6.15 6.42 -12.25
C VAL A 205 -5.90 5.08 -12.94
N ARG A 206 -6.81 4.13 -12.83
CA ARG A 206 -6.70 2.79 -13.46
C ARG A 206 -7.22 2.71 -14.88
N LEU A 207 -7.82 3.75 -15.42
CA LEU A 207 -8.24 3.77 -16.83
C LEU A 207 -7.00 3.64 -17.72
N GLN A 208 -7.07 2.74 -18.69
CA GLN A 208 -5.96 2.45 -19.60
C GLN A 208 -5.99 3.33 -20.87
N THR A 209 -7.06 4.05 -21.08
CA THR A 209 -7.24 5.00 -22.20
C THR A 209 -7.47 6.38 -21.65
N LEU A 210 -7.04 7.41 -22.40
CA LEU A 210 -7.23 8.79 -22.00
C LEU A 210 -8.72 9.13 -21.95
N ASP A 211 -9.15 9.71 -20.83
CA ASP A 211 -10.53 10.10 -20.55
C ASP A 211 -10.57 11.53 -20.00
N GLU A 212 -11.64 12.25 -20.24
CA GLU A 212 -11.85 13.62 -19.73
C GLU A 212 -11.78 13.71 -18.20
N LYS A 213 -12.12 12.63 -17.49
CA LYS A 213 -12.01 12.55 -16.02
C LYS A 213 -10.59 12.76 -15.52
N HIS A 214 -9.57 12.43 -16.33
CA HIS A 214 -8.18 12.67 -15.95
C HIS A 214 -7.86 14.16 -15.79
N LYS A 215 -8.62 15.07 -16.41
CA LYS A 215 -8.45 16.51 -16.23
C LYS A 215 -8.76 17.00 -14.82
N GLN A 216 -9.52 16.22 -14.03
CA GLN A 216 -9.85 16.53 -12.64
C GLN A 216 -8.67 16.25 -11.69
N LEU A 217 -7.77 15.35 -12.10
CA LEU A 217 -6.62 14.98 -11.26
C LEU A 217 -5.63 16.15 -11.14
N LYS A 218 -5.20 16.38 -9.91
CA LYS A 218 -4.06 17.25 -9.59
C LYS A 218 -2.96 16.41 -8.95
N TYR A 219 -1.72 16.85 -9.11
CA TYR A 219 -0.57 16.22 -8.50
C TYR A 219 -0.11 17.00 -7.29
N TYR A 220 -0.32 16.42 -6.12
CA TYR A 220 0.06 17.01 -4.83
C TYR A 220 1.48 16.56 -4.48
N VAL A 221 2.44 17.44 -4.70
CA VAL A 221 3.86 17.16 -4.47
C VAL A 221 4.24 17.45 -3.03
N TYR A 222 4.76 16.44 -2.34
CA TYR A 222 5.13 16.55 -0.92
C TYR A 222 6.60 16.19 -0.62
N ASP A 223 7.32 15.58 -1.53
CA ASP A 223 8.73 15.24 -1.35
C ASP A 223 9.47 15.11 -2.69
N LEU A 224 10.79 14.96 -2.62
CA LEU A 224 11.66 14.56 -3.70
C LEU A 224 12.35 13.26 -3.33
N ALA A 225 12.24 12.25 -4.17
CA ALA A 225 12.94 10.99 -3.97
C ALA A 225 14.38 11.09 -4.48
N ILE A 226 15.23 11.72 -3.67
CA ILE A 226 16.67 11.86 -3.90
C ILE A 226 17.37 11.11 -2.76
N PRO A 227 18.16 10.06 -3.04
CA PRO A 227 18.88 9.32 -2.00
C PRO A 227 19.88 10.22 -1.28
N ASP A 228 20.12 9.91 -0.02
CA ASP A 228 21.16 10.52 0.84
C ASP A 228 21.05 12.05 1.05
N VAL A 229 19.95 12.67 0.62
CA VAL A 229 19.66 14.09 0.85
C VAL A 229 18.66 14.24 2.01
N LYS A 230 19.01 15.05 3.03
CA LYS A 230 18.16 15.32 4.20
C LYS A 230 16.85 16.01 3.81
N PHE A 231 15.77 15.73 4.54
CA PHE A 231 14.47 16.30 4.21
C PHE A 231 14.46 17.84 4.17
N LYS A 232 15.12 18.50 5.13
CA LYS A 232 15.25 19.97 5.15
C LYS A 232 15.90 20.54 3.89
N ASP A 233 16.80 19.80 3.25
CA ASP A 233 17.48 20.22 2.04
C ASP A 233 16.63 19.92 0.80
N ARG A 234 15.91 18.78 0.78
CA ARG A 234 14.91 18.50 -0.25
C ARG A 234 13.79 19.54 -0.29
N LEU A 235 13.39 20.09 0.88
CA LEU A 235 12.42 21.18 0.95
C LEU A 235 12.91 22.47 0.27
N LYS A 236 14.21 22.74 0.27
CA LYS A 236 14.77 23.89 -0.46
C LYS A 236 14.61 23.69 -1.98
N ILE A 237 14.93 22.50 -2.46
CA ILE A 237 14.76 22.15 -3.89
C ILE A 237 13.28 22.17 -4.28
N LEU A 238 12.39 21.65 -3.42
CA LEU A 238 10.94 21.73 -3.65
C LEU A 238 10.42 23.16 -3.78
N LYS A 239 10.99 24.13 -3.06
CA LYS A 239 10.64 25.55 -3.22
C LYS A 239 11.04 26.11 -4.58
N ASP A 240 12.13 25.63 -5.15
CA ASP A 240 12.53 26.03 -6.50
C ASP A 240 11.61 25.39 -7.56
N PHE A 241 11.21 24.15 -7.37
CA PHE A 241 10.16 23.53 -8.18
C PHE A 241 8.82 24.30 -8.07
N GLU A 242 8.39 24.65 -6.85
CA GLU A 242 7.18 25.44 -6.60
C GLU A 242 7.16 26.74 -7.40
N LYS A 243 8.28 27.49 -7.40
CA LYS A 243 8.41 28.71 -8.21
C LYS A 243 8.29 28.42 -9.72
N ALA A 244 8.91 27.33 -10.17
CA ALA A 244 8.90 26.97 -11.59
C ALA A 244 7.50 26.61 -12.10
N VAL A 245 6.62 26.09 -11.24
CA VAL A 245 5.26 25.63 -11.58
C VAL A 245 4.15 26.48 -10.96
N SER A 246 4.45 27.68 -10.49
CA SER A 246 3.56 28.52 -9.67
C SER A 246 2.21 28.87 -10.29
N ASP A 247 2.09 28.85 -11.61
CA ASP A 247 0.86 29.10 -12.38
C ASP A 247 0.25 27.84 -13.01
N SER A 248 0.77 26.64 -12.68
CA SER A 248 0.14 25.40 -13.09
C SER A 248 -1.10 25.11 -12.24
N ASP A 249 -2.25 24.93 -12.89
CA ASP A 249 -3.48 24.51 -12.22
C ASP A 249 -3.51 23.02 -11.86
N LYS A 250 -2.52 22.25 -12.33
CA LYS A 250 -2.38 20.79 -12.15
C LYS A 250 -1.48 20.40 -10.99
N ILE A 251 -0.60 21.31 -10.55
CA ILE A 251 0.36 21.05 -9.46
C ILE A 251 -0.10 21.74 -8.19
N VAL A 252 -0.09 21.02 -7.09
CA VAL A 252 -0.34 21.54 -5.75
C VAL A 252 0.85 21.20 -4.86
N MET A 253 1.54 22.21 -4.38
CA MET A 253 2.64 22.01 -3.42
C MET A 253 2.06 21.79 -2.03
N VAL A 254 2.39 20.65 -1.42
CA VAL A 254 1.92 20.32 -0.08
C VAL A 254 2.70 21.13 0.95
N LYS A 255 1.99 21.93 1.74
CA LYS A 255 2.58 22.76 2.78
C LYS A 255 3.16 21.89 3.90
N HIS A 256 4.39 22.21 4.31
CA HIS A 256 5.06 21.61 5.45
C HIS A 256 5.22 22.64 6.56
N VAL A 257 4.74 22.32 7.76
CA VAL A 257 4.84 23.16 8.95
C VAL A 257 5.74 22.51 9.99
N LYS A 258 6.53 23.32 10.70
CA LYS A 258 7.34 22.83 11.80
C LYS A 258 6.44 22.50 12.98
N VAL A 259 6.65 21.33 13.58
CA VAL A 259 5.87 20.83 14.72
C VAL A 259 6.77 20.01 15.63
N SER A 260 6.65 20.20 16.95
CA SER A 260 7.35 19.43 17.97
C SER A 260 6.40 19.13 19.13
N GLY A 261 6.66 18.04 19.82
CA GLY A 261 5.83 17.56 20.93
C GLY A 261 4.54 16.89 20.48
N TRP A 262 4.19 15.84 21.21
CA TRP A 262 3.02 15.00 20.88
C TRP A 262 1.71 15.80 20.83
N LEU A 263 1.49 16.70 21.79
CA LEU A 263 0.23 17.46 21.87
C LEU A 263 0.04 18.38 20.66
N ASN A 264 1.11 19.03 20.19
CA ASN A 264 1.06 19.90 19.00
C ASN A 264 0.84 19.07 17.72
N MET A 265 1.46 17.88 17.63
CA MET A 265 1.24 16.98 16.49
C MET A 265 -0.19 16.45 16.45
N LYS A 266 -0.76 16.14 17.64
CA LYS A 266 -2.16 15.73 17.74
C LYS A 266 -3.11 16.87 17.34
N ALA A 267 -2.86 18.08 17.82
CA ALA A 267 -3.68 19.25 17.47
C ALA A 267 -3.63 19.52 15.96
N LEU A 268 -2.44 19.45 15.33
CA LEU A 268 -2.28 19.60 13.89
C LEU A 268 -2.97 18.47 13.10
N HIS A 269 -2.90 17.24 13.61
CA HIS A 269 -3.63 16.10 13.05
C HIS A 269 -5.13 16.35 13.06
N ASP A 270 -5.68 16.75 14.22
CA ASP A 270 -7.10 16.95 14.39
C ASP A 270 -7.62 18.12 13.52
N GLN A 271 -6.82 19.19 13.38
CA GLN A 271 -7.11 20.25 12.43
C GLN A 271 -7.21 19.73 11.01
N TYR A 272 -6.22 18.95 10.53
CA TYR A 272 -6.23 18.41 9.17
C TYR A 272 -7.40 17.47 8.92
N VAL A 273 -7.77 16.66 9.91
CA VAL A 273 -8.95 15.79 9.80
C VAL A 273 -10.23 16.62 9.70
N ASN A 274 -10.38 17.68 10.51
CA ASN A 274 -11.50 18.60 10.43
C ASN A 274 -11.59 19.32 9.07
N ASP A 275 -10.44 19.60 8.45
CA ASP A 275 -10.35 20.18 7.12
C ASP A 275 -10.60 19.16 5.98
N GLY A 276 -10.95 17.90 6.33
CA GLY A 276 -11.31 16.84 5.39
C GLY A 276 -10.16 15.99 4.87
N TRP A 277 -8.93 16.16 5.41
CA TRP A 277 -7.77 15.33 5.07
C TRP A 277 -7.77 14.01 5.85
N GLU A 278 -6.99 13.02 5.41
CA GLU A 278 -6.90 11.70 6.04
C GLU A 278 -6.19 11.72 7.41
N GLY A 279 -5.38 12.72 7.67
CA GLY A 279 -4.57 12.87 8.88
C GLY A 279 -3.29 13.65 8.65
N LEU A 280 -2.23 13.27 9.36
CA LEU A 280 -0.94 13.95 9.37
C LEU A 280 0.19 12.99 8.96
N VAL A 281 1.13 13.48 8.16
CA VAL A 281 2.44 12.86 7.94
C VAL A 281 3.52 13.78 8.48
N ILE A 282 4.39 13.24 9.34
CA ILE A 282 5.56 13.97 9.84
C ILE A 282 6.85 13.41 9.26
N ARG A 283 7.80 14.28 8.98
CA ARG A 283 9.13 13.96 8.43
C ARG A 283 10.21 14.54 9.31
N ASN A 284 11.21 13.70 9.61
CA ASN A 284 12.38 14.16 10.35
C ASN A 284 13.27 15.02 9.42
N PRO A 285 13.56 16.29 9.78
CA PRO A 285 14.32 17.24 8.94
C PRO A 285 15.74 16.75 8.62
N ASP A 286 16.36 16.03 9.55
CA ASP A 286 17.77 15.62 9.47
C ASP A 286 17.98 14.21 8.91
N LYS A 287 16.90 13.57 8.43
CA LYS A 287 16.97 12.24 7.83
C LYS A 287 16.88 12.28 6.31
N GLU A 288 17.68 11.45 5.68
CA GLU A 288 17.79 11.28 4.24
C GLU A 288 16.57 10.53 3.69
N TYR A 289 16.32 10.69 2.38
CA TYR A 289 15.40 9.82 1.65
C TYR A 289 16.06 8.43 1.48
N LYS A 290 15.37 7.40 1.86
CA LYS A 290 15.88 6.03 1.72
C LYS A 290 14.84 5.14 1.05
N PHE A 291 15.17 4.73 -0.17
CA PHE A 291 14.29 3.90 -0.99
C PHE A 291 13.89 2.59 -0.29
N GLY A 292 12.65 2.16 -0.48
CA GLY A 292 12.12 0.89 0.01
C GLY A 292 11.99 0.76 1.53
N THR A 293 12.41 1.76 2.31
CA THR A 293 12.39 1.68 3.79
C THR A 293 11.08 2.18 4.40
N ARG A 294 10.83 1.70 5.61
CA ARG A 294 9.72 2.14 6.47
C ARG A 294 10.23 2.26 7.91
N ASP A 295 10.55 3.46 8.34
CA ASP A 295 11.07 3.73 9.67
C ASP A 295 10.65 5.11 10.20
N ASN A 296 11.30 5.59 11.26
CA ASN A 296 10.98 6.86 11.91
C ASN A 296 11.41 8.13 11.10
N ARG A 297 11.97 7.99 9.88
CA ARG A 297 12.24 9.13 8.97
C ARG A 297 10.96 9.82 8.55
N MET A 298 9.91 9.01 8.34
CA MET A 298 8.59 9.47 7.97
C MET A 298 7.53 8.66 8.72
N ILE A 299 6.66 9.33 9.47
CA ILE A 299 5.63 8.70 10.30
C ILE A 299 4.28 9.27 9.89
N LYS A 300 3.30 8.39 9.74
CA LYS A 300 1.90 8.77 9.49
C LYS A 300 1.09 8.63 10.77
N LEU A 301 0.36 9.68 11.10
CA LEU A 301 -0.65 9.69 12.13
C LEU A 301 -2.01 9.54 11.45
N LYS A 302 -2.66 8.44 11.73
CA LYS A 302 -4.07 8.19 11.47
C LYS A 302 -4.67 7.85 12.82
N MET A 303 -5.67 8.59 13.25
CA MET A 303 -6.38 8.21 14.46
C MET A 303 -7.37 7.12 14.13
N PHE A 304 -7.39 6.09 14.94
CA PHE A 304 -8.44 5.10 14.92
C PHE A 304 -9.53 5.58 15.87
N GLU A 305 -10.75 5.30 15.50
CA GLU A 305 -11.92 5.40 16.37
C GLU A 305 -12.31 4.00 16.82
N ASP A 306 -12.69 3.87 18.06
CA ASP A 306 -13.27 2.65 18.60
C ASP A 306 -14.76 2.94 18.85
N HIS A 307 -15.62 2.22 18.13
CA HIS A 307 -17.07 2.29 18.34
C HIS A 307 -17.63 0.89 18.51
N GLU A 308 -18.83 0.84 19.09
CA GLU A 308 -19.53 -0.41 19.35
C GLU A 308 -20.63 -0.63 18.32
N TYR A 309 -20.67 -1.85 17.82
CA TYR A 309 -21.63 -2.28 16.81
C TYR A 309 -22.20 -3.64 17.19
N LYS A 310 -23.46 -3.86 16.82
CA LYS A 310 -24.16 -5.11 17.09
C LYS A 310 -23.58 -6.24 16.24
N ILE A 311 -23.29 -7.37 16.88
CA ILE A 311 -22.85 -8.60 16.22
C ILE A 311 -24.11 -9.29 15.66
N LEU A 312 -24.09 -9.57 14.36
CA LEU A 312 -25.17 -10.32 13.69
C LEU A 312 -24.79 -11.77 13.48
N ASP A 313 -23.58 -12.04 12.98
CA ASP A 313 -23.11 -13.37 12.68
C ASP A 313 -21.58 -13.43 12.46
N LEU A 314 -21.06 -14.63 12.23
CA LEU A 314 -19.77 -14.87 11.65
C LEU A 314 -19.90 -15.32 10.19
N VAL A 315 -19.10 -14.74 9.32
CA VAL A 315 -19.11 -15.04 7.89
C VAL A 315 -17.69 -15.24 7.39
N ASP A 316 -17.54 -15.98 6.31
CA ASP A 316 -16.25 -16.12 5.67
C ASP A 316 -15.82 -14.80 5.02
N GLY A 317 -14.54 -14.53 5.07
CA GLY A 317 -13.92 -13.40 4.40
C GLY A 317 -13.71 -13.65 2.91
N LEU A 318 -12.87 -12.82 2.29
CA LEU A 318 -12.53 -12.97 0.87
C LEU A 318 -11.70 -14.24 0.56
N ARG A 319 -11.18 -14.91 1.56
CA ARG A 319 -10.43 -16.16 1.49
C ARG A 319 -11.10 -17.16 2.42
N ASP A 320 -11.10 -18.42 2.04
CA ASP A 320 -11.79 -19.52 2.77
C ASP A 320 -11.38 -19.67 4.26
N GLU A 321 -10.21 -19.13 4.64
CA GLU A 321 -9.72 -19.15 6.02
C GLU A 321 -9.91 -17.81 6.77
N ASP A 322 -10.41 -16.78 6.10
CA ASP A 322 -10.60 -15.45 6.70
C ASP A 322 -11.98 -15.38 7.36
N LEU A 323 -11.98 -15.35 8.69
CA LEU A 323 -13.18 -15.14 9.48
C LEU A 323 -13.48 -13.65 9.63
N CYS A 324 -14.74 -13.25 9.48
CA CYS A 324 -15.20 -11.90 9.73
C CYS A 324 -16.49 -11.91 10.55
N PHE A 325 -16.61 -11.00 11.52
CA PHE A 325 -17.90 -10.68 12.12
C PHE A 325 -18.75 -9.91 11.11
N LEU A 326 -19.97 -10.34 10.89
CA LEU A 326 -21.02 -9.54 10.27
C LEU A 326 -21.62 -8.66 11.35
N MET A 327 -21.57 -7.36 11.17
CA MET A 327 -22.00 -6.38 12.17
C MET A 327 -22.91 -5.32 11.54
N GLU A 328 -23.62 -4.57 12.36
CA GLU A 328 -24.62 -3.60 11.93
C GLU A 328 -24.41 -2.25 12.60
N THR A 329 -24.53 -1.16 11.81
CA THR A 329 -24.55 0.21 12.32
C THR A 329 -25.91 0.52 12.98
N LYS A 330 -26.03 1.65 13.68
CA LYS A 330 -27.28 2.10 14.28
C LYS A 330 -28.38 2.37 13.24
N GLU A 331 -27.97 2.71 12.02
CA GLU A 331 -28.84 2.97 10.88
C GLU A 331 -29.24 1.69 10.11
N GLY A 332 -28.78 0.50 10.57
CA GLY A 332 -29.09 -0.79 9.97
C GLY A 332 -28.18 -1.20 8.80
N TYR A 333 -27.07 -0.49 8.54
CA TYR A 333 -26.13 -0.88 7.48
C TYR A 333 -25.20 -1.98 7.95
N GLN A 334 -25.11 -3.06 7.17
CA GLN A 334 -24.26 -4.19 7.50
C GLN A 334 -22.84 -4.06 6.94
N PHE A 335 -21.87 -4.52 7.71
CA PHE A 335 -20.47 -4.53 7.31
C PHE A 335 -19.73 -5.72 7.94
N LYS A 336 -18.56 -6.06 7.36
CA LYS A 336 -17.72 -7.15 7.84
C LYS A 336 -16.49 -6.58 8.56
N ALA A 337 -16.24 -7.04 9.79
CA ALA A 337 -15.08 -6.69 10.59
C ALA A 337 -14.20 -7.91 10.87
N LYS A 338 -12.90 -7.83 10.49
CA LYS A 338 -11.96 -8.93 10.72
C LYS A 338 -11.52 -8.95 12.19
N PRO A 339 -11.63 -10.08 12.92
CA PRO A 339 -11.23 -10.14 14.32
C PRO A 339 -9.70 -10.09 14.47
N MET A 340 -9.25 -9.34 15.47
CA MET A 340 -7.90 -9.40 16.00
C MET A 340 -7.67 -10.74 16.70
N GLY A 341 -6.40 -11.11 16.90
CA GLY A 341 -6.03 -12.28 17.69
C GLY A 341 -5.47 -13.44 16.87
N ASN A 342 -5.07 -14.47 17.59
CA ASN A 342 -4.48 -15.69 17.05
C ASN A 342 -5.55 -16.68 16.53
N ARG A 343 -5.10 -17.81 15.99
CA ARG A 343 -5.98 -18.85 15.46
C ARG A 343 -6.91 -19.45 16.53
N ALA A 344 -6.40 -19.63 17.74
CA ALA A 344 -7.19 -20.19 18.85
C ALA A 344 -8.38 -19.29 19.23
N LEU A 345 -8.15 -17.96 19.33
CA LEU A 345 -9.23 -17.00 19.60
C LEU A 345 -10.26 -16.97 18.48
N LYS A 346 -9.81 -17.05 17.22
CA LYS A 346 -10.74 -17.10 16.07
C LYS A 346 -11.58 -18.37 16.05
N GLN A 347 -10.98 -19.50 16.46
CA GLN A 347 -11.73 -20.75 16.61
C GLN A 347 -12.75 -20.62 17.73
N TRP A 348 -12.36 -20.04 18.84
CA TRP A 348 -13.28 -19.79 19.96
C TRP A 348 -14.50 -18.94 19.52
N TYR A 349 -14.30 -17.90 18.71
CA TYR A 349 -15.43 -17.13 18.14
C TYR A 349 -16.36 -17.98 17.28
N ARG A 350 -15.82 -18.95 16.51
CA ARG A 350 -16.63 -19.87 15.72
C ARG A 350 -17.50 -20.76 16.60
N ASP A 351 -16.90 -21.30 17.66
CA ASP A 351 -17.57 -22.25 18.55
C ASP A 351 -18.66 -21.58 19.42
N HIS A 352 -18.57 -20.25 19.64
CA HIS A 352 -19.45 -19.51 20.54
C HIS A 352 -20.29 -18.43 19.82
N ILE A 353 -20.39 -18.45 18.51
CA ILE A 353 -21.08 -17.39 17.77
C ILE A 353 -22.53 -17.22 18.16
N GLU A 354 -23.25 -18.30 18.43
CA GLU A 354 -24.66 -18.23 18.85
C GLU A 354 -24.86 -17.48 20.17
N GLU A 355 -23.88 -17.52 21.06
CA GLU A 355 -23.88 -16.77 22.32
C GLU A 355 -23.52 -15.27 22.09
N LEU A 356 -22.77 -14.99 21.04
CA LEU A 356 -22.28 -13.63 20.72
C LEU A 356 -23.26 -12.83 19.86
N LYS A 357 -24.17 -13.49 19.13
CA LYS A 357 -25.19 -12.82 18.33
C LYS A 357 -26.06 -11.90 19.18
N GLY A 358 -26.23 -10.69 18.69
CA GLY A 358 -26.99 -9.64 19.39
C GLY A 358 -26.19 -8.82 20.41
N GLN A 359 -25.02 -9.30 20.83
CA GLN A 359 -24.14 -8.55 21.72
C GLN A 359 -23.44 -7.40 20.97
N MET A 360 -22.90 -6.45 21.72
CA MET A 360 -22.09 -5.36 21.17
C MET A 360 -20.63 -5.76 21.10
N GLY A 361 -20.00 -5.45 19.99
CA GLY A 361 -18.57 -5.67 19.79
C GLY A 361 -17.84 -4.36 19.47
N THR A 362 -16.69 -4.15 20.10
CA THR A 362 -15.84 -3.00 19.85
C THR A 362 -15.09 -3.18 18.52
N VAL A 363 -15.29 -2.23 17.62
CA VAL A 363 -14.64 -2.18 16.30
C VAL A 363 -13.75 -0.95 16.22
N LYS A 364 -12.49 -1.19 15.91
CA LYS A 364 -11.50 -0.16 15.55
C LYS A 364 -11.60 0.15 14.07
N HIS A 365 -11.77 1.41 13.68
CA HIS A 365 -11.89 1.80 12.29
C HIS A 365 -11.33 3.22 12.03
N PHE A 366 -11.26 3.63 10.76
CA PHE A 366 -10.80 4.96 10.34
C PHE A 366 -11.98 5.84 9.90
N GLY A 367 -12.88 6.19 10.83
CA GLY A 367 -14.08 6.91 10.49
C GLY A 367 -15.03 6.09 9.62
N MET A 368 -16.02 6.75 9.05
CA MET A 368 -17.04 6.12 8.20
C MET A 368 -16.70 6.27 6.71
N THR A 369 -17.18 5.34 5.89
CA THR A 369 -17.06 5.45 4.43
C THR A 369 -17.92 6.61 3.90
N LYS A 370 -17.44 7.29 2.86
CA LYS A 370 -18.16 8.38 2.20
C LYS A 370 -19.07 7.83 1.08
N THR A 371 -20.05 7.01 1.46
CA THR A 371 -21.04 6.39 0.56
C THR A 371 -22.45 6.68 1.03
N ASN A 372 -23.46 6.36 0.20
CA ASN A 372 -24.88 6.50 0.60
C ASN A 372 -25.28 5.55 1.74
N THR A 373 -24.50 4.52 1.99
CA THR A 373 -24.63 3.58 3.12
C THR A 373 -23.33 3.61 3.93
N PRO A 374 -23.17 4.61 4.82
CA PRO A 374 -21.93 4.77 5.57
C PRO A 374 -21.69 3.59 6.52
N VAL A 375 -20.54 2.96 6.37
CA VAL A 375 -20.08 1.88 7.25
C VAL A 375 -18.66 2.17 7.74
N PRO A 376 -18.19 1.56 8.84
CA PRO A 376 -16.82 1.72 9.31
C PRO A 376 -15.77 1.44 8.21
N ASN A 377 -14.83 2.36 8.06
CA ASN A 377 -13.76 2.23 7.06
C ASN A 377 -12.62 1.38 7.61
N LEU A 378 -12.23 0.30 6.89
CA LEU A 378 -11.23 -0.67 7.32
C LEU A 378 -11.48 -1.24 8.72
N PRO A 379 -12.67 -1.78 9.00
CA PRO A 379 -13.07 -2.20 10.33
C PRO A 379 -12.29 -3.43 10.81
N VAL A 380 -11.84 -3.36 12.06
CA VAL A 380 -11.16 -4.46 12.75
C VAL A 380 -11.88 -4.70 14.07
N PHE A 381 -12.44 -5.89 14.26
CA PHE A 381 -13.09 -6.29 15.49
C PHE A 381 -12.04 -6.53 16.58
N LYS A 382 -12.17 -5.86 17.73
CA LYS A 382 -11.24 -5.95 18.87
C LYS A 382 -11.67 -6.98 19.91
N ALA A 383 -12.89 -6.84 20.40
CA ALA A 383 -13.42 -7.69 21.46
C ALA A 383 -14.95 -7.60 21.52
N VAL A 384 -15.56 -8.59 22.11
CA VAL A 384 -16.96 -8.53 22.57
C VAL A 384 -17.01 -7.60 23.78
N ARG A 385 -18.05 -6.77 23.87
CA ARG A 385 -18.25 -5.88 25.00
C ARG A 385 -19.05 -6.59 26.08
N ASN A 386 -18.41 -6.90 27.19
CA ASN A 386 -19.11 -7.35 28.39
C ASN A 386 -19.47 -6.10 29.18
N TYR A 387 -20.77 -5.84 29.30
CA TYR A 387 -21.27 -4.89 30.26
C TYR A 387 -21.50 -5.67 31.58
N GLU A 388 -20.61 -5.49 32.55
CA GLU A 388 -20.94 -5.75 33.95
C GLU A 388 -21.54 -4.51 34.57
#